data_e4a2b62e1f83f8991e7e47d7c51da8e3
#
_entry.id   e4a2b62e1f83f8991e7e47d7c51da8e3
#
_cell.length_a   1.000
_cell.length_b   1.000
_cell.length_c   1.000
_cell.angle_alpha   90.00
_cell.angle_beta   90.00
_cell.angle_gamma   90.00
#
_symmetry.space_group_name_H-M   'P 1'
#
loop_
_entity.id
_entity.type
_entity.pdbx_description
1 polymer ?
#
loop_
_entity_poly.entity_id
_entity_poly.type
_entity_poly.pdbx_seq_one_letter_code
_entity_poly.pdbx_strand_id
1 'polypeptide(L)'
;MRTTIKQLQPAIFSLYEHLHQHPEISWEEVQTTSFIADFLKKHNCRVTTFDDVTGVVGEWGDLTPGKFTVGVRADMDALWQEVNGVFTANHSCGHDAHMTMALGVLMVLQAMDVQLPGRLKLIFQPAEESGNGALAMVNKKVVDDIDFLYGVHLRPIQEIPCGTAASAILHGAAGTVFGQIKGADAHGARPHLGVNAIEVAAAIVEQLKGIHLDPLVPYSVKMTQLSAGSKSSNIIPGSAQFHLDLRAQTNEVIHALFARVEHILQHVSRLYEVELSYEITERVYAAEVNEEARLIMADAITQTLGTEKLEPPIQTPGAEDFHYYTKERPQLRATMLGLGCGLTPGLHHPQMTFEKEALLDGIEILARTILKTFERQSI
;
A
#
# COMPACT_ATOMS: atom_id res chain seq x y z
N MET A 1 -28.73 1.31 10.18
CA MET A 1 -27.57 1.60 9.32
C MET A 1 -27.87 1.34 7.84
N ARG A 2 -28.21 0.12 7.42
CA ARG A 2 -28.45 -0.20 5.99
C ARG A 2 -29.50 0.70 5.29
N THR A 3 -30.59 1.04 5.97
CA THR A 3 -31.62 1.97 5.44
C THR A 3 -31.04 3.36 5.19
N THR A 4 -30.25 3.88 6.13
CA THR A 4 -29.59 5.20 6.00
C THR A 4 -28.60 5.20 4.82
N ILE A 5 -27.82 4.13 4.69
CA ILE A 5 -26.87 3.98 3.57
C ILE A 5 -27.60 3.99 2.23
N LYS A 6 -28.73 3.25 2.11
CA LYS A 6 -29.57 3.29 0.89
C LYS A 6 -30.13 4.66 0.58
N GLN A 7 -30.47 5.45 1.59
CA GLN A 7 -30.93 6.84 1.39
C GLN A 7 -29.79 7.75 0.89
N LEU A 8 -28.55 7.50 1.36
CA LEU A 8 -27.36 8.26 0.98
C LEU A 8 -26.71 7.76 -0.33
N GLN A 9 -27.13 6.61 -0.87
CA GLN A 9 -26.54 6.00 -2.06
C GLN A 9 -26.34 6.99 -3.24
N PRO A 10 -27.31 7.84 -3.62
CA PRO A 10 -27.09 8.78 -4.72
C PRO A 10 -25.94 9.77 -4.44
N ALA A 11 -25.82 10.25 -3.20
CA ALA A 11 -24.76 11.16 -2.81
C ALA A 11 -23.40 10.46 -2.75
N ILE A 12 -23.35 9.21 -2.26
CA ILE A 12 -22.15 8.37 -2.22
C ILE A 12 -21.66 8.10 -3.65
N PHE A 13 -22.55 7.73 -4.56
CA PHE A 13 -22.16 7.45 -5.94
C PHE A 13 -21.72 8.73 -6.68
N SER A 14 -22.36 9.86 -6.44
CA SER A 14 -21.90 11.14 -6.98
C SER A 14 -20.51 11.54 -6.48
N LEU A 15 -20.22 11.27 -5.20
CA LEU A 15 -18.89 11.47 -4.61
C LEU A 15 -17.84 10.58 -5.28
N TYR A 16 -18.15 9.29 -5.45
CA TYR A 16 -17.30 8.35 -6.17
C TYR A 16 -17.02 8.82 -7.60
N GLU A 17 -18.05 9.20 -8.34
CA GLU A 17 -17.90 9.65 -9.72
C GLU A 17 -17.05 10.90 -9.83
N HIS A 18 -17.17 11.83 -8.88
CA HIS A 18 -16.31 13.01 -8.83
C HIS A 18 -14.83 12.63 -8.64
N LEU A 19 -14.52 11.79 -7.64
CA LEU A 19 -13.14 11.35 -7.37
C LEU A 19 -12.58 10.55 -8.54
N HIS A 20 -13.38 9.66 -9.13
CA HIS A 20 -12.99 8.85 -10.28
C HIS A 20 -12.65 9.68 -11.53
N GLN A 21 -13.34 10.80 -11.74
CA GLN A 21 -13.14 11.67 -12.89
C GLN A 21 -12.00 12.68 -12.73
N HIS A 22 -11.41 12.80 -11.54
CA HIS A 22 -10.34 13.74 -11.25
C HIS A 22 -9.13 13.03 -10.62
N PRO A 23 -8.55 12.02 -11.31
CA PRO A 23 -7.41 11.30 -10.79
C PRO A 23 -6.15 12.18 -10.80
N GLU A 24 -5.39 12.13 -9.72
CA GLU A 24 -4.07 12.79 -9.58
C GLU A 24 -3.04 11.76 -9.13
N ILE A 25 -1.82 11.82 -9.66
CA ILE A 25 -0.77 10.85 -9.35
C ILE A 25 -0.09 11.15 -8.01
N SER A 26 0.71 10.19 -7.54
CA SER A 26 1.46 10.30 -6.27
C SER A 26 2.18 11.65 -6.14
N TRP A 27 1.98 12.32 -5.01
CA TRP A 27 2.50 13.65 -4.66
C TRP A 27 1.92 14.83 -5.44
N GLU A 28 1.01 14.61 -6.37
CA GLU A 28 0.33 15.63 -7.15
C GLU A 28 -1.18 15.76 -6.83
N GLU A 29 -1.66 15.12 -5.74
CA GLU A 29 -3.07 15.05 -5.32
C GLU A 29 -3.56 16.38 -4.70
N VAL A 30 -3.30 17.50 -5.37
CA VAL A 30 -3.57 18.85 -4.86
C VAL A 30 -5.07 19.16 -4.86
N GLN A 31 -5.76 18.90 -5.97
CA GLN A 31 -7.19 19.16 -6.10
C GLN A 31 -7.99 18.16 -5.26
N THR A 32 -7.57 16.91 -5.24
CA THR A 32 -8.16 15.86 -4.39
C THR A 32 -8.05 16.23 -2.91
N THR A 33 -6.87 16.68 -2.45
CA THR A 33 -6.65 17.18 -1.08
C THR A 33 -7.60 18.34 -0.76
N SER A 34 -7.71 19.34 -1.65
CA SER A 34 -8.59 20.50 -1.45
C SER A 34 -10.06 20.10 -1.42
N PHE A 35 -10.49 19.24 -2.33
CA PHE A 35 -11.87 18.75 -2.41
C PHE A 35 -12.27 18.01 -1.11
N ILE A 36 -11.43 17.08 -0.64
CA ILE A 36 -11.69 16.34 0.59
C ILE A 36 -11.66 17.26 1.81
N ALA A 37 -10.70 18.20 1.88
CA ALA A 37 -10.63 19.16 2.98
C ALA A 37 -11.93 20.00 3.07
N ASP A 38 -12.46 20.46 1.94
CA ASP A 38 -13.70 21.22 1.92
C ASP A 38 -14.93 20.36 2.25
N PHE A 39 -14.94 19.11 1.80
CA PHE A 39 -15.96 18.14 2.20
C PHE A 39 -15.98 17.94 3.71
N LEU A 40 -14.82 17.67 4.31
CA LEU A 40 -14.69 17.47 5.76
C LEU A 40 -15.10 18.70 6.58
N LYS A 41 -14.74 19.92 6.13
CA LYS A 41 -15.19 21.17 6.77
C LYS A 41 -16.71 21.29 6.73
N LYS A 42 -17.35 21.00 5.59
CA LYS A 42 -18.84 21.02 5.44
C LYS A 42 -19.52 20.00 6.38
N HIS A 43 -18.81 18.92 6.72
CA HIS A 43 -19.25 17.90 7.66
C HIS A 43 -18.77 18.14 9.11
N ASN A 44 -18.44 19.38 9.46
CA ASN A 44 -18.05 19.81 10.80
C ASN A 44 -16.86 19.05 11.40
N CYS A 45 -15.92 18.59 10.58
CA CYS A 45 -14.66 18.03 11.03
C CYS A 45 -13.63 19.12 11.33
N ARG A 46 -12.76 18.89 12.31
CA ARG A 46 -11.51 19.62 12.41
C ARG A 46 -10.58 19.09 11.32
N VAL A 47 -10.10 19.96 10.44
CA VAL A 47 -9.32 19.57 9.25
C VAL A 47 -7.87 20.03 9.40
N THR A 48 -6.95 19.14 9.08
CA THR A 48 -5.51 19.41 9.00
C THR A 48 -5.02 19.08 7.60
N THR A 49 -4.35 20.02 6.95
CA THR A 49 -3.58 19.86 5.70
C THR A 49 -2.13 20.23 5.97
N PHE A 50 -1.25 19.92 5.03
CA PHE A 50 0.19 20.11 5.18
C PHE A 50 0.73 21.04 4.08
N ASP A 51 1.75 21.84 4.39
CA ASP A 51 2.31 22.81 3.44
C ASP A 51 3.30 22.18 2.44
N ASP A 52 3.87 21.04 2.79
CA ASP A 52 4.98 20.38 2.08
C ASP A 52 4.65 19.01 1.51
N VAL A 53 3.45 18.47 1.80
CA VAL A 53 2.94 17.22 1.24
C VAL A 53 1.43 17.35 0.99
N THR A 54 0.93 16.63 0.00
CA THR A 54 -0.51 16.44 -0.22
C THR A 54 -1.11 15.54 0.86
N GLY A 55 -2.42 15.41 0.87
CA GLY A 55 -3.14 14.64 1.87
C GLY A 55 -3.83 15.50 2.93
N VAL A 56 -4.80 14.91 3.62
CA VAL A 56 -5.65 15.63 4.58
C VAL A 56 -6.13 14.71 5.70
N VAL A 57 -6.27 15.28 6.88
CA VAL A 57 -6.82 14.59 8.07
C VAL A 57 -8.07 15.32 8.54
N GLY A 58 -9.16 14.57 8.72
CA GLY A 58 -10.39 15.04 9.35
C GLY A 58 -10.61 14.40 10.70
N GLU A 59 -10.98 15.17 11.70
CA GLU A 59 -11.29 14.65 13.04
C GLU A 59 -12.72 15.02 13.42
N TRP A 60 -13.47 14.04 13.92
CA TRP A 60 -14.87 14.18 14.30
C TRP A 60 -15.18 13.41 15.60
N GLY A 61 -16.19 13.87 16.37
CA GLY A 61 -16.57 13.32 17.66
C GLY A 61 -16.02 14.13 18.84
N ASP A 62 -15.58 13.47 19.91
CA ASP A 62 -15.00 14.15 21.09
C ASP A 62 -13.53 14.49 20.82
N LEU A 63 -13.25 15.75 20.53
CA LEU A 63 -11.92 16.27 20.21
C LEU A 63 -11.07 16.64 21.45
N THR A 64 -11.51 16.27 22.65
CA THR A 64 -10.74 16.49 23.89
C THR A 64 -9.41 15.73 23.82
N PRO A 65 -8.27 16.35 24.16
CA PRO A 65 -6.98 15.67 24.17
C PRO A 65 -6.97 14.42 25.05
N GLY A 66 -6.33 13.33 24.57
CA GLY A 66 -6.23 12.05 25.28
C GLY A 66 -7.46 11.16 25.20
N LYS A 67 -8.46 11.52 24.40
CA LYS A 67 -9.59 10.64 24.12
C LYS A 67 -9.20 9.48 23.24
N PHE A 68 -9.82 8.34 23.50
CA PHE A 68 -9.70 7.14 22.68
C PHE A 68 -10.02 7.46 21.22
N THR A 69 -9.12 7.09 20.33
CA THR A 69 -9.16 7.51 18.92
C THR A 69 -9.16 6.31 17.99
N VAL A 70 -10.15 6.27 17.11
CA VAL A 70 -10.23 5.30 16.01
C VAL A 70 -9.93 5.99 14.70
N GLY A 71 -8.96 5.48 13.95
CA GLY A 71 -8.58 5.98 12.64
C GLY A 71 -9.17 5.15 11.50
N VAL A 72 -9.51 5.79 10.40
CA VAL A 72 -9.75 5.17 9.09
C VAL A 72 -8.82 5.80 8.07
N ARG A 73 -8.06 4.99 7.36
CA ARG A 73 -7.16 5.43 6.29
C ARG A 73 -7.72 5.05 4.93
N ALA A 74 -7.68 5.99 4.02
CA ALA A 74 -7.82 5.78 2.59
C ALA A 74 -6.64 6.43 1.87
N ASP A 75 -6.08 5.73 0.90
CA ASP A 75 -5.14 6.26 -0.08
C ASP A 75 -5.84 7.17 -1.10
N MET A 76 -5.08 8.02 -1.81
CA MET A 76 -5.68 9.08 -2.65
C MET A 76 -5.18 9.07 -4.09
N ASP A 77 -3.98 8.56 -4.33
CA ASP A 77 -3.29 8.72 -5.60
C ASP A 77 -3.79 7.78 -6.69
N ALA A 78 -3.47 8.13 -7.92
CA ALA A 78 -3.75 7.38 -9.13
C ALA A 78 -2.44 6.98 -9.82
N LEU A 79 -2.51 6.03 -10.72
CA LEU A 79 -1.38 5.58 -11.52
C LEU A 79 -1.28 6.37 -12.83
N TRP A 80 -0.04 6.68 -13.23
CA TRP A 80 0.25 7.22 -14.56
C TRP A 80 0.42 6.07 -15.55
N GLN A 81 -0.54 5.87 -16.44
CA GLN A 81 -0.53 4.73 -17.36
C GLN A 81 -1.18 5.06 -18.71
N GLU A 82 -0.90 4.21 -19.69
CA GLU A 82 -1.52 4.32 -21.02
C GLU A 82 -2.95 3.76 -20.99
N VAL A 83 -3.92 4.63 -21.23
CA VAL A 83 -5.35 4.28 -21.36
C VAL A 83 -5.81 4.62 -22.77
N ASN A 84 -6.19 3.61 -23.54
CA ASN A 84 -6.64 3.77 -24.93
C ASN A 84 -5.66 4.55 -25.83
N GLY A 85 -4.36 4.34 -25.69
CA GLY A 85 -3.31 4.98 -26.48
C GLY A 85 -2.87 6.35 -25.98
N VAL A 86 -3.36 6.81 -24.83
CA VAL A 86 -3.00 8.10 -24.22
C VAL A 86 -2.51 7.86 -22.79
N PHE A 87 -1.36 8.42 -22.44
CA PHE A 87 -0.88 8.42 -21.06
C PHE A 87 -1.66 9.43 -20.21
N THR A 88 -2.24 8.96 -19.12
CA THR A 88 -3.05 9.78 -18.22
C THR A 88 -3.02 9.20 -16.80
N ALA A 89 -3.40 10.01 -15.80
CA ALA A 89 -3.70 9.50 -14.47
C ALA A 89 -4.97 8.62 -14.54
N ASN A 90 -4.97 7.50 -13.81
CA ASN A 90 -6.06 6.54 -13.80
C ASN A 90 -6.18 5.81 -12.46
N HIS A 91 -7.36 5.82 -11.84
CA HIS A 91 -7.64 5.11 -10.59
C HIS A 91 -7.81 3.59 -10.79
N SER A 92 -6.79 2.93 -11.36
CA SER A 92 -6.81 1.48 -11.60
C SER A 92 -6.40 0.63 -10.40
N CYS A 93 -6.18 1.25 -9.22
CA CYS A 93 -6.03 0.57 -7.94
C CYS A 93 -7.26 0.71 -7.02
N GLY A 94 -8.21 1.60 -7.35
CA GLY A 94 -9.47 1.76 -6.61
C GLY A 94 -9.39 2.74 -5.44
N HIS A 95 -8.37 3.61 -5.38
CA HIS A 95 -8.22 4.59 -4.28
C HIS A 95 -9.36 5.61 -4.25
N ASP A 96 -9.97 5.94 -5.37
CA ASP A 96 -11.24 6.69 -5.45
C ASP A 96 -12.39 6.04 -4.69
N ALA A 97 -12.48 4.71 -4.75
CA ALA A 97 -13.45 3.92 -3.97
C ALA A 97 -13.09 3.92 -2.48
N HIS A 98 -11.80 3.82 -2.13
CA HIS A 98 -11.34 3.86 -0.74
C HIS A 98 -11.65 5.21 -0.09
N MET A 99 -11.33 6.33 -0.77
CA MET A 99 -11.71 7.68 -0.33
C MET A 99 -13.22 7.82 -0.16
N THR A 100 -13.99 7.33 -1.14
CA THR A 100 -15.47 7.35 -1.11
C THR A 100 -16.00 6.60 0.11
N MET A 101 -15.45 5.42 0.42
CA MET A 101 -15.89 4.65 1.58
C MET A 101 -15.57 5.36 2.90
N ALA A 102 -14.38 5.95 3.05
CA ALA A 102 -14.01 6.69 4.25
C ALA A 102 -14.92 7.92 4.48
N LEU A 103 -15.21 8.69 3.42
CA LEU A 103 -16.15 9.82 3.49
C LEU A 103 -17.59 9.36 3.73
N GLY A 104 -17.99 8.25 3.09
CA GLY A 104 -19.29 7.61 3.28
C GLY A 104 -19.55 7.17 4.72
N VAL A 105 -18.53 6.68 5.41
CA VAL A 105 -18.60 6.37 6.85
C VAL A 105 -19.01 7.60 7.66
N LEU A 106 -18.36 8.74 7.44
CA LEU A 106 -18.71 9.99 8.12
C LEU A 106 -20.15 10.40 7.85
N MET A 107 -20.55 10.37 6.57
CA MET A 107 -21.94 10.70 6.17
C MET A 107 -22.97 9.83 6.89
N VAL A 108 -22.74 8.53 6.97
CA VAL A 108 -23.65 7.56 7.59
C VAL A 108 -23.73 7.78 9.10
N LEU A 109 -22.59 7.94 9.78
CA LEU A 109 -22.56 8.16 11.22
C LEU A 109 -23.28 9.47 11.59
N GLN A 110 -23.10 10.53 10.82
CA GLN A 110 -23.80 11.80 11.02
C GLN A 110 -25.30 11.71 10.73
N ALA A 111 -25.69 11.06 9.63
CA ALA A 111 -27.11 10.88 9.29
C ALA A 111 -27.87 10.00 10.29
N MET A 112 -27.16 9.18 11.05
CA MET A 112 -27.70 8.37 12.16
C MET A 112 -27.65 9.11 13.51
N ASP A 113 -27.20 10.36 13.55
CA ASP A 113 -27.00 11.16 14.78
C ASP A 113 -26.16 10.44 15.84
N VAL A 114 -25.11 9.74 15.40
CA VAL A 114 -24.24 8.97 16.30
C VAL A 114 -23.41 9.92 17.16
N GLN A 115 -23.43 9.71 18.46
CA GLN A 115 -22.56 10.40 19.42
C GLN A 115 -21.40 9.46 19.79
N LEU A 116 -20.19 9.75 19.30
CA LEU A 116 -19.01 8.94 19.62
C LEU A 116 -18.47 9.29 21.02
N PRO A 117 -18.15 8.29 21.87
CA PRO A 117 -17.55 8.53 23.18
C PRO A 117 -16.05 8.95 23.09
N GLY A 118 -15.50 9.00 21.90
CA GLY A 118 -14.13 9.36 21.57
C GLY A 118 -14.04 10.01 20.21
N ARG A 119 -12.87 9.93 19.59
CA ARG A 119 -12.53 10.64 18.35
C ARG A 119 -12.43 9.68 17.18
N LEU A 120 -13.10 10.01 16.07
CA LEU A 120 -12.86 9.43 14.75
C LEU A 120 -11.87 10.32 13.99
N LYS A 121 -10.80 9.72 13.48
CA LYS A 121 -9.81 10.37 12.63
C LYS A 121 -9.82 9.74 11.24
N LEU A 122 -10.16 10.53 10.23
CA LEU A 122 -10.14 10.12 8.82
C LEU A 122 -8.84 10.60 8.20
N ILE A 123 -8.03 9.69 7.68
CA ILE A 123 -6.72 9.96 7.10
C ILE A 123 -6.82 9.68 5.60
N PHE A 124 -6.67 10.74 4.80
CA PHE A 124 -6.55 10.63 3.35
C PHE A 124 -5.08 10.78 3.01
N GLN A 125 -4.46 9.64 2.73
CA GLN A 125 -3.02 9.50 2.58
C GLN A 125 -2.63 9.64 1.11
N PRO A 126 -1.65 10.50 0.75
CA PRO A 126 -1.12 10.58 -0.60
C PRO A 126 -0.14 9.44 -0.89
N ALA A 127 0.21 9.27 -2.16
CA ALA A 127 1.42 8.62 -2.64
C ALA A 127 1.63 7.18 -2.13
N GLU A 128 0.56 6.38 -2.07
CA GLU A 128 0.64 4.95 -1.75
C GLU A 128 1.45 4.21 -2.82
N GLU A 129 1.19 4.49 -4.10
CA GLU A 129 1.81 3.82 -5.25
C GLU A 129 3.32 4.12 -5.38
N SER A 130 3.81 5.16 -4.70
CA SER A 130 5.24 5.42 -4.55
C SER A 130 5.88 4.73 -3.34
N GLY A 131 5.08 4.04 -2.51
CA GLY A 131 5.50 3.24 -1.37
C GLY A 131 6.02 4.03 -0.16
N ASN A 132 5.76 5.34 -0.07
CA ASN A 132 6.30 6.18 1.00
C ASN A 132 5.35 7.28 1.53
N GLY A 133 4.11 7.31 1.06
CA GLY A 133 3.09 8.23 1.54
C GLY A 133 2.74 8.03 3.01
N ALA A 134 2.58 6.77 3.44
CA ALA A 134 2.35 6.46 4.85
C ALA A 134 3.51 6.92 5.73
N LEU A 135 4.75 6.77 5.29
CA LEU A 135 5.92 7.25 6.03
C LEU A 135 5.91 8.78 6.17
N ALA A 136 5.49 9.50 5.14
CA ALA A 136 5.29 10.95 5.23
C ALA A 136 4.24 11.31 6.28
N MET A 137 3.09 10.61 6.32
CA MET A 137 2.05 10.81 7.35
C MET A 137 2.55 10.47 8.76
N VAL A 138 3.36 9.42 8.93
CA VAL A 138 4.02 9.08 10.20
C VAL A 138 4.93 10.22 10.66
N ASN A 139 5.73 10.78 9.76
CA ASN A 139 6.61 11.92 10.06
C ASN A 139 5.83 13.19 10.46
N LYS A 140 4.60 13.36 9.95
CA LYS A 140 3.64 14.39 10.39
C LYS A 140 2.93 14.04 11.70
N LYS A 141 3.24 12.90 12.32
CA LYS A 141 2.65 12.42 13.58
C LYS A 141 1.14 12.21 13.51
N VAL A 142 0.63 11.89 12.32
CA VAL A 142 -0.81 11.75 12.08
C VAL A 142 -1.41 10.62 12.91
N VAL A 143 -0.64 9.57 13.18
CA VAL A 143 -1.12 8.36 13.88
C VAL A 143 -0.66 8.24 15.34
N ASP A 144 0.07 9.24 15.87
CA ASP A 144 0.68 9.17 17.21
C ASP A 144 -0.35 9.08 18.36
N ASP A 145 -1.57 9.53 18.11
CA ASP A 145 -2.68 9.56 19.06
C ASP A 145 -3.86 8.65 18.65
N ILE A 146 -3.59 7.64 17.82
CA ILE A 146 -4.59 6.67 17.37
C ILE A 146 -4.39 5.34 18.13
N ASP A 147 -5.48 4.80 18.66
CA ASP A 147 -5.51 3.51 19.35
C ASP A 147 -5.76 2.35 18.37
N PHE A 148 -6.68 2.54 17.41
CA PHE A 148 -6.99 1.59 16.35
C PHE A 148 -7.01 2.26 14.99
N LEU A 149 -6.39 1.62 14.00
CA LEU A 149 -6.38 2.09 12.61
C LEU A 149 -6.95 1.02 11.67
N TYR A 150 -7.93 1.42 10.87
CA TYR A 150 -8.56 0.57 9.88
C TYR A 150 -8.31 1.11 8.47
N GLY A 151 -7.80 0.25 7.59
CA GLY A 151 -7.74 0.51 6.15
C GLY A 151 -8.82 -0.27 5.40
N VAL A 152 -8.93 0.00 4.11
CA VAL A 152 -9.75 -0.76 3.17
C VAL A 152 -9.03 -0.86 1.84
N HIS A 153 -9.14 -2.00 1.17
CA HIS A 153 -8.70 -2.15 -0.20
C HIS A 153 -9.66 -3.05 -0.99
N LEU A 154 -10.03 -2.60 -2.20
CA LEU A 154 -10.75 -3.43 -3.16
C LEU A 154 -9.87 -4.60 -3.58
N ARG A 155 -10.46 -5.79 -3.67
CA ARG A 155 -9.69 -6.99 -4.08
C ARG A 155 -10.24 -7.58 -5.36
N PRO A 156 -9.34 -8.03 -6.25
CA PRO A 156 -9.73 -8.62 -7.52
C PRO A 156 -10.43 -9.97 -7.32
N ILE A 157 -11.26 -10.35 -8.28
CA ILE A 157 -12.05 -11.59 -8.24
C ILE A 157 -11.19 -12.86 -8.13
N GLN A 158 -9.90 -12.75 -8.49
CA GLN A 158 -8.91 -13.84 -8.35
C GLN A 158 -8.53 -14.11 -6.89
N GLU A 159 -8.72 -13.14 -6.01
CA GLU A 159 -8.33 -13.25 -4.59
C GLU A 159 -9.53 -13.46 -3.68
N ILE A 160 -10.68 -12.86 -4.01
CA ILE A 160 -11.88 -12.94 -3.18
C ILE A 160 -13.16 -12.85 -4.03
N PRO A 161 -14.20 -13.67 -3.76
CA PRO A 161 -15.47 -13.59 -4.48
C PRO A 161 -16.19 -12.26 -4.30
N CYS A 162 -16.94 -11.83 -5.31
CA CYS A 162 -17.81 -10.67 -5.22
C CYS A 162 -18.86 -10.83 -4.10
N GLY A 163 -19.11 -9.75 -3.35
CA GLY A 163 -20.09 -9.76 -2.24
C GLY A 163 -19.62 -10.51 -0.99
N THR A 164 -18.31 -10.79 -0.87
CA THR A 164 -17.69 -11.30 0.35
C THR A 164 -16.63 -10.32 0.86
N ALA A 165 -16.13 -10.51 2.07
CA ALA A 165 -15.10 -9.65 2.64
C ALA A 165 -14.18 -10.41 3.59
N ALA A 166 -12.93 -9.97 3.68
CA ALA A 166 -11.92 -10.47 4.61
C ALA A 166 -11.54 -9.40 5.63
N SER A 167 -11.36 -9.81 6.88
CA SER A 167 -11.03 -8.91 7.99
C SER A 167 -9.54 -8.51 8.07
N ALA A 168 -8.73 -9.03 7.16
CA ALA A 168 -7.33 -8.63 6.99
C ALA A 168 -6.83 -8.94 5.58
N ILE A 169 -5.86 -8.14 5.11
CA ILE A 169 -5.06 -8.41 3.94
C ILE A 169 -3.61 -8.56 4.40
N LEU A 170 -3.04 -9.73 4.13
CA LEU A 170 -1.67 -10.08 4.49
C LEU A 170 -0.75 -9.76 3.29
N HIS A 171 -0.49 -8.46 3.10
CA HIS A 171 0.45 -7.99 2.08
C HIS A 171 1.86 -8.48 2.36
N GLY A 172 2.60 -8.81 1.30
CA GLY A 172 4.01 -9.13 1.38
C GLY A 172 4.89 -7.90 1.54
N ALA A 173 6.14 -8.14 1.95
CA ALA A 173 7.20 -7.13 1.91
C ALA A 173 7.81 -7.05 0.51
N ALA A 174 8.24 -5.85 0.14
CA ALA A 174 8.97 -5.58 -1.10
C ALA A 174 10.23 -4.78 -0.85
N GLY A 175 11.19 -4.88 -1.76
CA GLY A 175 12.34 -4.04 -1.74
C GLY A 175 13.14 -4.06 -3.04
N THR A 176 13.76 -2.94 -3.35
CA THR A 176 14.59 -2.77 -4.55
C THR A 176 16.02 -2.44 -4.15
N VAL A 177 16.97 -3.10 -4.81
CA VAL A 177 18.40 -2.81 -4.68
C VAL A 177 18.91 -2.32 -6.02
N PHE A 178 19.44 -1.10 -6.04
CA PHE A 178 20.22 -0.58 -7.16
C PHE A 178 21.70 -0.90 -6.94
N GLY A 179 22.38 -1.46 -7.94
CA GLY A 179 23.79 -1.80 -7.87
C GLY A 179 24.59 -1.30 -9.05
N GLN A 180 25.87 -0.96 -8.80
CA GLN A 180 26.82 -0.53 -9.81
C GLN A 180 28.10 -1.34 -9.72
N ILE A 181 28.57 -1.83 -10.86
CA ILE A 181 29.86 -2.51 -11.02
C ILE A 181 30.81 -1.53 -11.71
N LYS A 182 31.98 -1.31 -11.16
CA LYS A 182 33.03 -0.43 -11.72
C LYS A 182 34.35 -1.19 -11.81
N GLY A 183 34.77 -1.44 -13.02
CA GLY A 183 36.06 -1.97 -13.39
C GLY A 183 36.66 -1.13 -14.53
N ALA A 184 37.50 -1.72 -15.36
CA ALA A 184 38.15 -1.06 -16.50
C ALA A 184 37.79 -1.77 -17.80
N ASP A 185 37.46 -0.98 -18.82
CA ASP A 185 37.28 -1.47 -20.18
C ASP A 185 38.53 -2.13 -20.71
N ALA A 186 38.37 -3.18 -21.49
CA ALA A 186 39.48 -3.86 -22.14
C ALA A 186 39.19 -4.17 -23.61
N HIS A 187 40.23 -4.31 -24.41
CA HIS A 187 40.11 -4.77 -25.78
C HIS A 187 39.68 -6.26 -25.78
N GLY A 188 38.69 -6.64 -26.59
CA GLY A 188 38.17 -8.03 -26.65
C GLY A 188 39.24 -9.11 -26.86
N ALA A 189 40.38 -8.80 -27.50
CA ALA A 189 41.55 -9.68 -27.66
C ALA A 189 42.50 -9.66 -26.46
N ARG A 190 42.27 -8.86 -25.42
CA ARG A 190 43.14 -8.71 -24.23
C ARG A 190 42.30 -8.77 -22.93
N PRO A 191 41.53 -9.85 -22.68
CA PRO A 191 40.61 -9.93 -21.54
C PRO A 191 41.34 -9.84 -20.19
N HIS A 192 42.60 -10.15 -20.11
CA HIS A 192 43.43 -10.11 -18.90
C HIS A 192 43.78 -8.69 -18.42
N LEU A 193 43.44 -7.64 -19.20
CA LEU A 193 43.70 -6.24 -18.83
C LEU A 193 42.48 -5.51 -18.25
N GLY A 194 41.36 -6.21 -18.09
CA GLY A 194 40.15 -5.66 -17.47
C GLY A 194 39.27 -6.74 -16.91
N VAL A 195 38.13 -6.36 -16.32
CA VAL A 195 37.11 -7.29 -15.81
C VAL A 195 35.83 -7.04 -16.58
N ASN A 196 35.24 -8.11 -17.08
CA ASN A 196 33.96 -8.04 -17.80
C ASN A 196 32.79 -7.85 -16.84
N ALA A 197 32.24 -6.65 -16.78
CA ALA A 197 31.11 -6.34 -15.89
C ALA A 197 29.84 -7.19 -16.20
N ILE A 198 29.71 -7.67 -17.45
CA ILE A 198 28.61 -8.62 -17.81
C ILE A 198 28.82 -9.96 -17.13
N GLU A 199 30.05 -10.46 -17.06
CA GLU A 199 30.35 -11.74 -16.35
C GLU A 199 30.15 -11.59 -14.85
N VAL A 200 30.51 -10.44 -14.28
CA VAL A 200 30.23 -10.13 -12.87
C VAL A 200 28.73 -10.11 -12.60
N ALA A 201 27.94 -9.45 -13.45
CA ALA A 201 26.46 -9.45 -13.30
C ALA A 201 25.86 -10.85 -13.48
N ALA A 202 26.38 -11.67 -14.41
CA ALA A 202 25.95 -13.06 -14.56
C ALA A 202 26.28 -13.90 -13.32
N ALA A 203 27.46 -13.71 -12.72
CA ALA A 203 27.81 -14.36 -11.46
C ALA A 203 26.89 -13.97 -10.30
N ILE A 204 26.49 -12.69 -10.20
CA ILE A 204 25.49 -12.24 -9.23
C ILE A 204 24.18 -13.03 -9.44
N VAL A 205 23.66 -13.07 -10.68
CA VAL A 205 22.41 -13.79 -10.99
C VAL A 205 22.49 -15.27 -10.61
N GLU A 206 23.62 -15.94 -10.88
CA GLU A 206 23.80 -17.35 -10.50
C GLU A 206 23.85 -17.55 -8.99
N GLN A 207 24.53 -16.66 -8.25
CA GLN A 207 24.58 -16.74 -6.79
C GLN A 207 23.21 -16.47 -6.13
N LEU A 208 22.40 -15.56 -6.71
CA LEU A 208 21.04 -15.30 -6.21
C LEU A 208 20.16 -16.56 -6.24
N LYS A 209 20.33 -17.46 -7.21
CA LYS A 209 19.61 -18.74 -7.29
C LYS A 209 19.94 -19.67 -6.12
N GLY A 210 21.11 -19.52 -5.51
CA GLY A 210 21.57 -20.30 -4.36
C GLY A 210 21.05 -19.82 -3.01
N ILE A 211 20.19 -18.81 -2.96
CA ILE A 211 19.58 -18.37 -1.71
C ILE A 211 18.52 -19.38 -1.28
N HIS A 212 18.70 -19.95 -0.08
CA HIS A 212 17.75 -20.85 0.55
C HIS A 212 17.33 -20.28 1.90
N LEU A 213 16.05 -19.92 2.02
CA LEU A 213 15.38 -19.50 3.24
C LEU A 213 14.28 -20.50 3.60
N ASP A 214 13.45 -20.22 4.60
CA ASP A 214 12.35 -21.10 5.01
C ASP A 214 11.42 -21.41 3.82
N PRO A 215 11.28 -22.67 3.39
CA PRO A 215 10.46 -23.05 2.26
C PRO A 215 8.95 -22.90 2.50
N LEU A 216 8.53 -22.72 3.75
CA LEU A 216 7.12 -22.50 4.11
C LEU A 216 6.70 -21.03 3.89
N VAL A 217 7.65 -20.11 3.72
CA VAL A 217 7.38 -18.69 3.52
C VAL A 217 7.75 -18.30 2.09
N PRO A 218 6.80 -17.85 1.27
CA PRO A 218 7.09 -17.39 -0.09
C PRO A 218 8.07 -16.21 -0.13
N TYR A 219 9.07 -16.31 -0.99
CA TYR A 219 10.02 -15.23 -1.27
C TYR A 219 10.52 -15.30 -2.71
N SER A 220 11.03 -14.18 -3.20
CA SER A 220 11.66 -14.08 -4.52
C SER A 220 12.74 -13.01 -4.51
N VAL A 221 13.80 -13.25 -5.28
CA VAL A 221 14.78 -12.24 -5.65
C VAL A 221 15.15 -12.42 -7.11
N LYS A 222 15.10 -11.33 -7.89
CA LYS A 222 15.41 -11.33 -9.31
C LYS A 222 16.17 -10.08 -9.70
N MET A 223 17.16 -10.23 -10.59
CA MET A 223 17.68 -9.09 -11.34
C MET A 223 16.65 -8.73 -12.41
N THR A 224 16.07 -7.54 -12.31
CA THR A 224 14.99 -7.07 -13.19
C THR A 224 15.48 -6.09 -14.24
N GLN A 225 16.65 -5.50 -14.02
CA GLN A 225 17.29 -4.60 -14.99
C GLN A 225 18.79 -4.80 -14.97
N LEU A 226 19.41 -4.74 -16.16
CA LEU A 226 20.86 -4.75 -16.34
C LEU A 226 21.20 -3.84 -17.54
N SER A 227 22.15 -2.92 -17.34
CA SER A 227 22.71 -2.07 -18.39
C SER A 227 24.22 -2.20 -18.38
N ALA A 228 24.82 -2.64 -19.48
CA ALA A 228 26.26 -2.82 -19.64
C ALA A 228 26.66 -2.73 -21.11
N GLY A 229 27.94 -2.38 -21.37
CA GLY A 229 28.49 -2.30 -22.70
C GLY A 229 28.19 -1.00 -23.43
N SER A 230 28.69 -0.92 -24.67
CA SER A 230 28.58 0.24 -25.55
C SER A 230 28.20 -0.19 -26.97
N LYS A 231 28.20 0.75 -27.91
CA LYS A 231 27.99 0.45 -29.35
C LYS A 231 29.11 -0.39 -29.97
N SER A 232 30.30 -0.45 -29.35
CA SER A 232 31.49 -1.14 -29.88
C SER A 232 31.55 -2.57 -29.35
N SER A 233 31.27 -3.56 -30.22
CA SER A 233 31.21 -4.98 -29.86
C SER A 233 32.57 -5.63 -29.53
N ASN A 234 33.68 -4.96 -29.79
CA ASN A 234 35.03 -5.44 -29.53
C ASN A 234 35.67 -4.88 -28.23
N ILE A 235 34.87 -4.21 -27.40
CA ILE A 235 35.25 -3.73 -26.07
C ILE A 235 34.59 -4.63 -25.01
N ILE A 236 35.39 -5.12 -24.08
CA ILE A 236 34.91 -5.74 -22.84
C ILE A 236 34.46 -4.62 -21.92
N PRO A 237 33.16 -4.56 -21.52
CA PRO A 237 32.70 -3.44 -20.68
C PRO A 237 33.20 -3.60 -19.25
N GLY A 238 33.85 -2.56 -18.73
CA GLY A 238 34.31 -2.51 -17.32
C GLY A 238 33.22 -2.06 -16.35
N SER A 239 32.07 -1.57 -16.83
CA SER A 239 31.01 -1.06 -15.96
C SER A 239 29.64 -1.61 -16.31
N ALA A 240 28.81 -1.77 -15.29
CA ALA A 240 27.41 -2.14 -15.42
C ALA A 240 26.57 -1.54 -14.28
N GLN A 241 25.27 -1.38 -14.53
CA GLN A 241 24.26 -1.02 -13.54
C GLN A 241 23.15 -2.07 -13.56
N PHE A 242 22.60 -2.39 -12.39
CA PHE A 242 21.53 -3.38 -12.26
C PHE A 242 20.54 -3.01 -11.16
N HIS A 243 19.31 -3.54 -11.28
CA HIS A 243 18.32 -3.52 -10.22
C HIS A 243 17.96 -4.94 -9.82
N LEU A 244 17.75 -5.16 -8.51
CA LEU A 244 17.17 -6.37 -7.97
C LEU A 244 15.81 -6.04 -7.37
N ASP A 245 14.78 -6.84 -7.68
CA ASP A 245 13.48 -6.85 -6.99
C ASP A 245 13.48 -7.99 -5.98
N LEU A 246 13.17 -7.67 -4.73
CA LEU A 246 13.07 -8.59 -3.61
C LEU A 246 11.65 -8.61 -3.08
N ARG A 247 11.08 -9.79 -2.88
CA ARG A 247 9.75 -10.01 -2.32
C ARG A 247 9.80 -11.08 -1.24
N ALA A 248 9.04 -10.90 -0.17
CA ALA A 248 8.83 -11.94 0.85
C ALA A 248 7.49 -11.76 1.54
N GLN A 249 6.90 -12.86 2.03
CA GLN A 249 5.61 -12.80 2.72
C GLN A 249 5.71 -12.28 4.15
N THR A 250 6.89 -12.23 4.75
CA THR A 250 7.10 -11.77 6.13
C THR A 250 8.28 -10.82 6.24
N ASN A 251 8.25 -9.96 7.27
CA ASN A 251 9.34 -9.03 7.57
C ASN A 251 10.64 -9.75 7.93
N GLU A 252 10.57 -10.89 8.62
CA GLU A 252 11.73 -11.70 8.97
C GLU A 252 12.43 -12.21 7.70
N VAL A 253 11.67 -12.78 6.76
CA VAL A 253 12.23 -13.36 5.53
C VAL A 253 12.78 -12.28 4.60
N ILE A 254 12.14 -11.10 4.47
CA ILE A 254 12.70 -10.03 3.64
C ILE A 254 14.02 -9.49 4.22
N HIS A 255 14.14 -9.37 5.54
CA HIS A 255 15.40 -8.98 6.20
C HIS A 255 16.51 -10.02 5.95
N ALA A 256 16.19 -11.30 6.10
CA ALA A 256 17.14 -12.37 5.80
C ALA A 256 17.54 -12.37 4.31
N LEU A 257 16.60 -12.07 3.40
CA LEU A 257 16.86 -12.01 1.98
C LEU A 257 17.81 -10.85 1.63
N PHE A 258 17.61 -9.64 2.19
CA PHE A 258 18.53 -8.53 2.05
C PHE A 258 19.93 -8.89 2.53
N ALA A 259 20.05 -9.48 3.72
CA ALA A 259 21.35 -9.89 4.27
C ALA A 259 22.06 -10.90 3.35
N ARG A 260 21.34 -11.84 2.74
CA ARG A 260 21.90 -12.79 1.76
C ARG A 260 22.35 -12.10 0.48
N VAL A 261 21.57 -11.17 -0.03
CA VAL A 261 21.94 -10.38 -1.22
C VAL A 261 23.22 -9.57 -0.94
N GLU A 262 23.30 -8.87 0.18
CA GLU A 262 24.50 -8.12 0.57
C GLU A 262 25.74 -9.01 0.64
N HIS A 263 25.64 -10.18 1.25
CA HIS A 263 26.75 -11.15 1.30
C HIS A 263 27.18 -11.58 -0.11
N ILE A 264 26.24 -11.84 -1.01
CA ILE A 264 26.53 -12.23 -2.41
C ILE A 264 27.26 -11.10 -3.12
N LEU A 265 26.75 -9.87 -3.04
CA LEU A 265 27.37 -8.70 -3.70
C LEU A 265 28.80 -8.46 -3.20
N GLN A 266 29.03 -8.52 -1.88
CA GLN A 266 30.34 -8.38 -1.29
C GLN A 266 31.29 -9.53 -1.70
N HIS A 267 30.78 -10.75 -1.80
CA HIS A 267 31.59 -11.91 -2.19
C HIS A 267 31.98 -11.86 -3.66
N VAL A 268 31.05 -11.51 -4.56
CA VAL A 268 31.31 -11.36 -6.00
C VAL A 268 32.28 -10.20 -6.26
N SER A 269 32.13 -9.07 -5.55
CA SER A 269 33.08 -7.94 -5.63
C SER A 269 34.52 -8.41 -5.34
N ARG A 270 34.73 -9.19 -4.27
CA ARG A 270 36.05 -9.75 -3.91
C ARG A 270 36.56 -10.80 -4.91
N LEU A 271 35.68 -11.67 -5.39
CA LEU A 271 36.04 -12.75 -6.34
C LEU A 271 36.56 -12.20 -7.66
N TYR A 272 35.93 -11.14 -8.16
CA TYR A 272 36.27 -10.50 -9.43
C TYR A 272 37.20 -9.29 -9.30
N GLU A 273 37.58 -8.93 -8.06
CA GLU A 273 38.45 -7.78 -7.76
C GLU A 273 37.91 -6.46 -8.38
N VAL A 274 36.58 -6.24 -8.32
CA VAL A 274 35.91 -5.06 -8.84
C VAL A 274 35.29 -4.23 -7.71
N GLU A 275 35.23 -2.91 -7.93
CA GLU A 275 34.38 -2.05 -7.10
C GLU A 275 32.89 -2.34 -7.40
N LEU A 276 32.15 -2.76 -6.36
CA LEU A 276 30.72 -2.96 -6.43
C LEU A 276 30.05 -2.15 -5.33
N SER A 277 29.28 -1.14 -5.71
CA SER A 277 28.46 -0.34 -4.81
C SER A 277 26.98 -0.69 -4.99
N TYR A 278 26.21 -0.59 -3.92
CA TYR A 278 24.77 -0.82 -3.95
C TYR A 278 24.06 0.02 -2.90
N GLU A 279 22.79 0.32 -3.17
CA GLU A 279 21.87 0.98 -2.24
C GLU A 279 20.51 0.30 -2.27
N ILE A 280 19.82 0.30 -1.13
CA ILE A 280 18.43 -0.13 -1.04
C ILE A 280 17.58 1.11 -1.31
N THR A 281 16.90 1.14 -2.46
CA THR A 281 16.15 2.31 -2.92
C THR A 281 14.70 2.30 -2.45
N GLU A 282 14.14 1.11 -2.21
CA GLU A 282 12.78 0.94 -1.71
C GLU A 282 12.76 -0.17 -0.66
N ARG A 283 11.88 0.00 0.33
CA ARG A 283 11.59 -1.04 1.31
C ARG A 283 10.16 -0.84 1.82
N VAL A 284 9.27 -1.76 1.50
CA VAL A 284 7.90 -1.80 2.03
C VAL A 284 7.76 -3.02 2.93
N TYR A 285 7.15 -2.84 4.09
CA TYR A 285 7.03 -3.91 5.09
C TYR A 285 5.84 -4.81 4.80
N ALA A 286 5.97 -6.10 5.14
CA ALA A 286 4.85 -7.03 5.16
C ALA A 286 3.85 -6.67 6.26
N ALA A 287 2.61 -7.07 6.06
CA ALA A 287 1.53 -6.86 7.01
C ALA A 287 1.82 -7.47 8.39
N GLU A 288 1.70 -6.63 9.43
CA GLU A 288 1.64 -7.04 10.84
C GLU A 288 0.26 -6.68 11.37
N VAL A 289 -0.67 -7.65 11.31
CA VAL A 289 -2.09 -7.45 11.64
C VAL A 289 -2.32 -7.63 13.14
N ASN A 290 -3.00 -6.67 13.77
CA ASN A 290 -3.42 -6.82 15.16
C ASN A 290 -4.68 -7.70 15.25
N GLU A 291 -4.62 -8.74 16.07
CA GLU A 291 -5.68 -9.75 16.19
C GLU A 291 -6.99 -9.17 16.76
N GLU A 292 -6.92 -8.23 17.72
CA GLU A 292 -8.11 -7.59 18.26
C GLU A 292 -8.83 -6.74 17.20
N ALA A 293 -8.09 -5.92 16.45
CA ALA A 293 -8.62 -5.12 15.35
C ALA A 293 -9.26 -6.01 14.28
N ARG A 294 -8.60 -7.13 13.92
CA ARG A 294 -9.10 -8.11 12.96
C ARG A 294 -10.40 -8.76 13.41
N LEU A 295 -10.50 -9.16 14.67
CA LEU A 295 -11.71 -9.78 15.22
C LEU A 295 -12.88 -8.81 15.27
N ILE A 296 -12.65 -7.54 15.60
CA ILE A 296 -13.69 -6.50 15.56
C ILE A 296 -14.22 -6.34 14.13
N MET A 297 -13.32 -6.28 13.15
CA MET A 297 -13.72 -6.18 11.74
C MET A 297 -14.44 -7.44 11.25
N ALA A 298 -13.99 -8.63 11.64
CA ALA A 298 -14.67 -9.88 11.28
C ALA A 298 -16.11 -9.94 11.80
N ASP A 299 -16.34 -9.46 13.02
CA ASP A 299 -17.68 -9.35 13.58
C ASP A 299 -18.54 -8.31 12.82
N ALA A 300 -17.96 -7.19 12.41
CA ALA A 300 -18.65 -6.20 11.57
C ALA A 300 -19.02 -6.77 10.19
N ILE A 301 -18.13 -7.52 9.55
CA ILE A 301 -18.39 -8.21 8.28
C ILE A 301 -19.55 -9.19 8.45
N THR A 302 -19.49 -10.04 9.47
CA THR A 302 -20.55 -11.02 9.77
C THR A 302 -21.91 -10.36 9.98
N GLN A 303 -21.95 -9.23 10.67
CA GLN A 303 -23.20 -8.49 10.90
C GLN A 303 -23.73 -7.77 9.65
N THR A 304 -22.88 -7.46 8.70
CA THR A 304 -23.25 -6.76 7.48
C THR A 304 -23.66 -7.72 6.36
N LEU A 305 -22.86 -8.76 6.14
CA LEU A 305 -22.97 -9.65 4.99
C LEU A 305 -23.49 -11.06 5.35
N GLY A 306 -23.37 -11.47 6.62
CA GLY A 306 -23.59 -12.85 7.07
C GLY A 306 -22.27 -13.61 7.27
N THR A 307 -22.33 -14.65 8.12
CA THR A 307 -21.14 -15.46 8.47
C THR A 307 -20.52 -16.16 7.25
N GLU A 308 -21.36 -16.59 6.31
CA GLU A 308 -20.96 -17.30 5.09
C GLU A 308 -20.24 -16.40 4.06
N LYS A 309 -20.22 -15.08 4.30
CA LYS A 309 -19.56 -14.08 3.46
C LYS A 309 -18.25 -13.56 4.08
N LEU A 310 -17.92 -14.02 5.28
CA LEU A 310 -16.63 -13.73 5.90
C LEU A 310 -15.59 -14.72 5.36
N GLU A 311 -14.68 -14.21 4.55
CA GLU A 311 -13.55 -14.97 4.02
C GLU A 311 -12.36 -14.97 4.99
N PRO A 312 -11.49 -15.98 4.91
CA PRO A 312 -10.19 -15.95 5.61
C PRO A 312 -9.38 -14.70 5.26
N PRO A 313 -8.40 -14.28 6.10
CA PRO A 313 -7.45 -13.26 5.73
C PRO A 313 -6.81 -13.53 4.37
N ILE A 314 -6.82 -12.52 3.49
CA ILE A 314 -6.30 -12.63 2.12
C ILE A 314 -4.79 -12.56 2.16
N GLN A 315 -4.10 -13.55 1.61
CA GLN A 315 -2.66 -13.50 1.40
C GLN A 315 -2.35 -13.03 -0.01
N THR A 316 -1.54 -11.97 -0.14
CA THR A 316 -1.15 -11.41 -1.45
C THR A 316 0.34 -11.09 -1.48
N PRO A 317 1.03 -11.30 -2.63
CA PRO A 317 2.42 -10.89 -2.81
C PRO A 317 2.57 -9.38 -3.06
N GLY A 318 1.47 -8.65 -3.27
CA GLY A 318 1.45 -7.19 -3.38
C GLY A 318 1.97 -6.54 -2.11
N ALA A 319 2.65 -5.41 -2.26
CA ALA A 319 3.08 -4.57 -1.15
C ALA A 319 2.08 -3.44 -0.93
N GLU A 320 2.05 -2.87 0.28
CA GLU A 320 1.15 -1.79 0.68
C GLU A 320 1.84 -0.96 1.77
N ASP A 321 1.90 0.34 1.58
CA ASP A 321 2.63 1.23 2.48
C ASP A 321 1.91 1.49 3.82
N PHE A 322 0.63 1.15 3.95
CA PHE A 322 -0.12 1.16 5.21
C PHE A 322 0.64 0.51 6.36
N HIS A 323 1.45 -0.51 6.06
CA HIS A 323 2.18 -1.26 7.09
C HIS A 323 3.34 -0.48 7.71
N TYR A 324 3.73 0.68 7.17
CA TYR A 324 4.60 1.62 7.88
C TYR A 324 3.97 2.14 9.17
N TYR A 325 2.65 2.33 9.21
CA TYR A 325 1.98 2.80 10.42
C TYR A 325 2.21 1.88 11.62
N THR A 326 2.03 0.58 11.42
CA THR A 326 2.25 -0.42 12.48
C THR A 326 3.73 -0.63 12.76
N LYS A 327 4.58 -0.53 11.76
CA LYS A 327 6.04 -0.67 11.92
C LYS A 327 6.65 0.48 12.71
N GLU A 328 6.27 1.71 12.39
CA GLU A 328 6.78 2.91 13.06
C GLU A 328 6.07 3.19 14.39
N ARG A 329 4.89 2.62 14.60
CA ARG A 329 4.08 2.73 15.83
C ARG A 329 3.60 1.34 16.26
N PRO A 330 4.48 0.51 16.88
CA PRO A 330 4.15 -0.88 17.22
C PRO A 330 2.99 -1.04 18.22
N GLN A 331 2.63 0.02 18.95
CA GLN A 331 1.45 0.05 19.82
C GLN A 331 0.13 0.22 19.07
N LEU A 332 0.15 0.65 17.81
CA LEU A 332 -1.03 0.89 16.99
C LEU A 332 -1.69 -0.45 16.61
N ARG A 333 -2.94 -0.61 16.98
CA ARG A 333 -3.73 -1.79 16.62
C ARG A 333 -4.39 -1.58 15.27
N ALA A 334 -3.94 -2.30 14.24
CA ALA A 334 -4.40 -2.06 12.89
C ALA A 334 -4.76 -3.34 12.12
N THR A 335 -5.70 -3.21 11.19
CA THR A 335 -6.03 -4.19 10.15
C THR A 335 -6.60 -3.47 8.92
N MET A 336 -6.69 -4.18 7.81
CA MET A 336 -7.23 -3.67 6.55
C MET A 336 -8.35 -4.57 6.04
N LEU A 337 -9.50 -3.98 5.73
CA LEU A 337 -10.62 -4.66 5.09
C LEU A 337 -10.27 -5.03 3.65
N GLY A 338 -10.35 -6.31 3.31
CA GLY A 338 -10.34 -6.78 1.93
C GLY A 338 -11.77 -6.91 1.41
N LEU A 339 -12.17 -6.08 0.44
CA LEU A 339 -13.53 -6.03 -0.08
C LEU A 339 -13.64 -6.70 -1.44
N GLY A 340 -14.42 -7.79 -1.52
CA GLY A 340 -14.79 -8.47 -2.75
C GLY A 340 -15.87 -7.72 -3.50
N CYS A 341 -15.51 -7.08 -4.59
CA CYS A 341 -16.36 -6.16 -5.34
C CYS A 341 -16.49 -6.52 -6.83
N GLY A 342 -16.14 -7.76 -7.22
CA GLY A 342 -16.17 -8.17 -8.63
C GLY A 342 -15.12 -7.49 -9.51
N LEU A 343 -14.05 -6.97 -8.92
CA LEU A 343 -13.01 -6.23 -9.60
C LEU A 343 -12.33 -7.08 -10.68
N THR A 344 -12.35 -6.59 -11.90
CA THR A 344 -11.76 -7.22 -13.11
C THR A 344 -11.14 -6.17 -14.02
N PRO A 345 -10.18 -6.52 -14.89
CA PRO A 345 -9.44 -7.79 -14.98
C PRO A 345 -8.52 -8.02 -13.79
N GLY A 346 -8.08 -6.96 -13.10
CA GLY A 346 -7.21 -6.95 -11.93
C GLY A 346 -6.76 -5.54 -11.57
N LEU A 347 -6.11 -5.38 -10.42
CA LEU A 347 -5.51 -4.12 -10.00
C LEU A 347 -4.44 -3.68 -11.02
N HIS A 348 -4.28 -2.36 -11.18
CA HIS A 348 -3.36 -1.72 -12.12
C HIS A 348 -3.66 -1.98 -13.61
N HIS A 349 -4.75 -2.68 -13.93
CA HIS A 349 -5.14 -2.81 -15.33
C HIS A 349 -5.82 -1.52 -15.82
N PRO A 350 -5.44 -0.93 -16.98
CA PRO A 350 -5.99 0.34 -17.44
C PRO A 350 -7.52 0.38 -17.60
N GLN A 351 -8.13 -0.78 -17.80
CA GLN A 351 -9.59 -0.96 -17.92
C GLN A 351 -10.18 -1.64 -16.68
N MET A 352 -9.60 -1.43 -15.52
CA MET A 352 -10.12 -1.96 -14.26
C MET A 352 -11.54 -1.43 -14.00
N THR A 353 -12.44 -2.33 -13.64
CA THR A 353 -13.81 -2.02 -13.24
C THR A 353 -14.22 -2.87 -12.05
N PHE A 354 -15.23 -2.43 -11.31
CA PHE A 354 -15.82 -3.17 -10.19
C PHE A 354 -17.30 -2.82 -10.02
N GLU A 355 -18.03 -3.59 -9.21
CA GLU A 355 -19.44 -3.34 -8.89
C GLU A 355 -19.55 -2.24 -7.84
N LYS A 356 -20.04 -1.05 -8.24
CA LYS A 356 -20.14 0.16 -7.37
C LYS A 356 -20.98 -0.06 -6.11
N GLU A 357 -21.95 -0.97 -6.16
CA GLU A 357 -22.79 -1.33 -5.02
C GLU A 357 -21.97 -1.86 -3.83
N ALA A 358 -20.80 -2.45 -4.08
CA ALA A 358 -19.90 -2.92 -3.02
C ALA A 358 -19.39 -1.79 -2.12
N LEU A 359 -19.36 -0.53 -2.61
CA LEU A 359 -19.04 0.64 -1.78
C LEU A 359 -19.96 0.74 -0.56
N LEU A 360 -21.23 0.42 -0.74
CA LEU A 360 -22.24 0.50 0.34
C LEU A 360 -21.99 -0.56 1.42
N ASP A 361 -21.53 -1.74 1.04
CA ASP A 361 -21.14 -2.80 1.96
C ASP A 361 -19.85 -2.43 2.71
N GLY A 362 -18.84 -1.92 2.00
CA GLY A 362 -17.60 -1.43 2.60
C GLY A 362 -17.84 -0.31 3.62
N ILE A 363 -18.71 0.65 3.31
CA ILE A 363 -19.11 1.73 4.23
C ILE A 363 -19.78 1.14 5.47
N GLU A 364 -20.71 0.20 5.31
CA GLU A 364 -21.42 -0.40 6.45
C GLU A 364 -20.45 -1.19 7.34
N ILE A 365 -19.56 -1.99 6.75
CA ILE A 365 -18.56 -2.75 7.50
C ILE A 365 -17.64 -1.82 8.29
N LEU A 366 -17.08 -0.79 7.67
CA LEU A 366 -16.20 0.17 8.33
C LEU A 366 -16.92 0.94 9.44
N ALA A 367 -18.13 1.43 9.19
CA ALA A 367 -18.93 2.14 10.21
C ALA A 367 -19.24 1.25 11.42
N ARG A 368 -19.62 -0.02 11.20
CA ARG A 368 -19.82 -0.99 12.29
C ARG A 368 -18.52 -1.29 13.02
N THR A 369 -17.41 -1.44 12.31
CA THR A 369 -16.09 -1.67 12.91
C THR A 369 -15.73 -0.54 13.88
N ILE A 370 -15.92 0.72 13.48
CA ILE A 370 -15.68 1.88 14.32
C ILE A 370 -16.55 1.85 15.58
N LEU A 371 -17.86 1.67 15.43
CA LEU A 371 -18.79 1.65 16.55
C LEU A 371 -18.47 0.53 17.54
N LYS A 372 -18.20 -0.68 17.05
CA LYS A 372 -17.79 -1.82 17.88
C LYS A 372 -16.47 -1.61 18.61
N THR A 373 -15.53 -0.90 17.97
CA THR A 373 -14.26 -0.56 18.61
C THR A 373 -14.51 0.35 19.82
N PHE A 374 -15.36 1.36 19.69
CA PHE A 374 -15.72 2.23 20.80
C PHE A 374 -16.51 1.49 21.91
N GLU A 375 -17.46 0.60 21.52
CA GLU A 375 -18.23 -0.20 22.48
C GLU A 375 -17.33 -1.06 23.37
N ARG A 376 -16.32 -1.73 22.80
CA ARG A 376 -15.38 -2.58 23.56
C ARG A 376 -14.51 -1.82 24.55
N GLN A 377 -14.22 -0.55 24.29
CA GLN A 377 -13.44 0.29 25.21
C GLN A 377 -14.26 0.92 26.35
N SER A 378 -15.59 0.82 26.26
CA SER A 378 -16.52 1.34 27.28
C SER A 378 -16.84 0.31 28.38
N ILE A 379 -16.32 -0.92 28.25
CA ILE A 379 -16.46 -2.03 29.20
C ILE A 379 -15.17 -2.15 30.01
#